data_27704e466c9f7e9fc7c2b44865ca9b96
#
_entry.id   27704e466c9f7e9fc7c2b44865ca9b96
#
_cell.length_a   1.000
_cell.length_b   1.000
_cell.length_c   1.000
_cell.angle_alpha   90.00
_cell.angle_beta   90.00
_cell.angle_gamma   90.00
#
_symmetry.space_group_name_H-M   'P 1'
#
loop_
_entity.id
_entity.type
_entity.pdbx_description
1 polymer ?
#
loop_
_entity_poly.entity_id
_entity_poly.type
_entity_poly.pdbx_seq_one_letter_code
_entity_poly.pdbx_strand_id
1 'polypeptide(L)'
;MKKQTEFINYAEKFAWDNKTLIILGGSFSKGTATEFSDIDIYINTDNPSVVYNFIYGYGQPIYISQTVNPKGILIVIYENGVALDLEIVKCDIQSEKLFLLKNSNMKMDINEDIAETFVLSQDKMYSVARLFHRSIIKYLSGKEETGISVLKEISGIINTVYEENKNYIFNYGTVLKDFEKISLLPQEYKNLLESLKNALIVKYTD
;
A
#
# COMPACT_ATOMS: atom_id res chain seq x y z
N MET A 1 -12.40 -4.86 -6.22
CA MET A 1 -11.55 -5.84 -6.97
C MET A 1 -11.25 -5.43 -8.42
N LYS A 2 -12.12 -4.73 -9.16
CA LYS A 2 -11.87 -4.38 -10.57
C LYS A 2 -10.53 -3.65 -10.79
N LYS A 3 -10.26 -2.59 -10.03
CA LYS A 3 -9.04 -1.78 -10.11
C LYS A 3 -7.75 -2.58 -9.80
N GLN A 4 -7.80 -3.50 -8.84
CA GLN A 4 -6.65 -4.37 -8.52
C GLN A 4 -6.39 -5.36 -9.66
N THR A 5 -7.44 -5.92 -10.26
CA THR A 5 -7.31 -6.80 -11.43
C THR A 5 -6.72 -6.04 -12.63
N GLU A 6 -7.12 -4.80 -12.85
CA GLU A 6 -6.55 -3.95 -13.89
C GLU A 6 -5.06 -3.69 -13.67
N PHE A 7 -4.65 -3.45 -12.41
CA PHE A 7 -3.23 -3.32 -12.07
C PHE A 7 -2.46 -4.64 -12.28
N ILE A 8 -3.01 -5.77 -11.86
CA ILE A 8 -2.34 -7.08 -12.03
C ILE A 8 -2.14 -7.40 -13.52
N ASN A 9 -3.13 -7.11 -14.36
CA ASN A 9 -3.01 -7.26 -15.83
C ASN A 9 -1.93 -6.33 -16.40
N TYR A 10 -1.84 -5.09 -15.89
CA TYR A 10 -0.76 -4.17 -16.23
C TYR A 10 0.60 -4.75 -15.83
N ALA A 11 0.74 -5.27 -14.60
CA ALA A 11 1.98 -5.84 -14.11
C ALA A 11 2.44 -7.05 -14.94
N GLU A 12 1.51 -7.93 -15.32
CA GLU A 12 1.79 -9.06 -16.21
C GLU A 12 2.26 -8.59 -17.59
N LYS A 13 1.55 -7.64 -18.20
CA LYS A 13 1.96 -7.05 -19.48
C LYS A 13 3.34 -6.39 -19.39
N PHE A 14 3.58 -5.61 -18.33
CA PHE A 14 4.88 -4.95 -18.09
C PHE A 14 6.02 -5.96 -18.01
N ALA A 15 5.80 -7.09 -17.30
CA ALA A 15 6.79 -8.16 -17.17
C ALA A 15 7.26 -8.67 -18.55
N TRP A 16 6.31 -8.93 -19.45
CA TRP A 16 6.61 -9.41 -20.81
C TRP A 16 7.26 -8.34 -21.70
N ASP A 17 6.73 -7.12 -21.69
CA ASP A 17 7.22 -6.03 -22.55
C ASP A 17 8.67 -5.63 -22.18
N ASN A 18 9.03 -5.70 -20.89
CA ASN A 18 10.34 -5.28 -20.38
C ASN A 18 11.27 -6.48 -20.08
N LYS A 19 10.85 -7.72 -20.32
CA LYS A 19 11.60 -8.94 -20.00
C LYS A 19 12.08 -8.97 -18.55
N THR A 20 11.22 -8.52 -17.63
CA THR A 20 11.51 -8.39 -16.21
C THR A 20 10.63 -9.38 -15.44
N LEU A 21 11.25 -10.19 -14.57
CA LEU A 21 10.51 -11.11 -13.74
C LEU A 21 9.73 -10.33 -12.65
N ILE A 22 8.40 -10.49 -12.65
CA ILE A 22 7.50 -9.97 -11.62
C ILE A 22 6.83 -11.14 -10.92
N ILE A 23 6.73 -11.08 -9.59
CA ILE A 23 6.11 -12.10 -8.76
C ILE A 23 4.98 -11.46 -7.96
N LEU A 24 3.77 -12.00 -8.07
CA LEU A 24 2.60 -11.60 -7.31
C LEU A 24 2.54 -12.39 -6.00
N GLY A 25 2.49 -11.67 -4.89
CA GLY A 25 2.47 -12.23 -3.54
C GLY A 25 1.15 -12.08 -2.81
N GLY A 26 1.25 -12.18 -1.49
CA GLY A 26 0.21 -11.85 -0.53
C GLY A 26 -1.13 -12.55 -0.71
N SER A 27 -2.19 -11.82 -0.48
CA SER A 27 -3.57 -12.33 -0.55
C SER A 27 -4.01 -12.65 -1.98
N PHE A 28 -3.49 -11.93 -2.97
CA PHE A 28 -3.82 -12.19 -4.38
C PHE A 28 -3.24 -13.50 -4.89
N SER A 29 -1.99 -13.83 -4.52
CA SER A 29 -1.39 -15.11 -4.90
C SER A 29 -2.08 -16.32 -4.24
N LYS A 30 -2.74 -16.10 -3.08
CA LYS A 30 -3.44 -17.12 -2.31
C LYS A 30 -4.94 -17.21 -2.64
N GLY A 31 -5.47 -16.32 -3.46
CA GLY A 31 -6.91 -16.25 -3.79
C GLY A 31 -7.78 -15.78 -2.61
N THR A 32 -7.21 -15.12 -1.60
CA THR A 32 -7.93 -14.62 -0.40
C THR A 32 -8.08 -13.09 -0.38
N ALA A 33 -7.77 -12.42 -1.49
CA ALA A 33 -7.85 -10.98 -1.60
C ALA A 33 -9.29 -10.47 -1.53
N THR A 34 -9.46 -9.31 -0.92
CA THR A 34 -10.70 -8.52 -0.90
C THR A 34 -10.55 -7.28 -1.78
N GLU A 35 -11.62 -6.53 -1.98
CA GLU A 35 -11.56 -5.25 -2.71
C GLU A 35 -10.73 -4.15 -2.02
N PHE A 36 -10.39 -4.36 -0.74
CA PHE A 36 -9.55 -3.46 0.05
C PHE A 36 -8.13 -4.01 0.27
N SER A 37 -7.77 -5.13 -0.35
CA SER A 37 -6.43 -5.70 -0.23
C SER A 37 -5.42 -4.86 -1.01
N ASP A 38 -4.28 -4.61 -0.37
CA ASP A 38 -3.04 -4.20 -1.00
C ASP A 38 -2.52 -5.31 -1.94
N ILE A 39 -1.71 -4.94 -2.91
CA ILE A 39 -1.12 -5.86 -3.88
C ILE A 39 0.36 -6.00 -3.57
N ASP A 40 0.77 -7.20 -3.16
CA ASP A 40 2.18 -7.50 -2.88
C ASP A 40 2.88 -7.87 -4.20
N ILE A 41 3.86 -7.08 -4.62
CA ILE A 41 4.63 -7.25 -5.86
C ILE A 41 6.11 -7.36 -5.54
N TYR A 42 6.77 -8.31 -6.17
CA TYR A 42 8.23 -8.46 -6.17
C TYR A 42 8.72 -8.26 -7.60
N ILE A 43 9.63 -7.30 -7.81
CA ILE A 43 10.24 -7.03 -9.10
C ILE A 43 11.72 -7.38 -9.06
N ASN A 44 12.14 -8.35 -9.90
CA ASN A 44 13.50 -8.80 -9.95
C ASN A 44 14.32 -7.91 -10.90
N THR A 45 14.99 -6.91 -10.34
CA THR A 45 15.82 -5.99 -11.09
C THR A 45 16.86 -5.30 -10.20
N ASP A 46 17.98 -4.90 -10.80
CA ASP A 46 18.97 -3.98 -10.22
C ASP A 46 18.96 -2.60 -10.90
N ASN A 47 18.01 -2.38 -11.83
CA ASN A 47 17.92 -1.14 -12.60
C ASN A 47 16.76 -0.25 -12.09
N PRO A 48 17.08 0.91 -11.45
CA PRO A 48 16.06 1.86 -10.96
C PRO A 48 15.10 2.35 -12.06
N SER A 49 15.56 2.45 -13.31
CA SER A 49 14.70 2.91 -14.41
C SER A 49 13.57 1.91 -14.71
N VAL A 50 13.79 0.62 -14.51
CA VAL A 50 12.74 -0.41 -14.66
C VAL A 50 11.67 -0.21 -13.60
N VAL A 51 12.08 0.01 -12.35
CA VAL A 51 11.16 0.28 -11.23
C VAL A 51 10.38 1.57 -11.45
N TYR A 52 11.09 2.64 -11.90
CA TYR A 52 10.44 3.91 -12.25
C TYR A 52 9.35 3.70 -13.32
N ASN A 53 9.70 3.04 -14.43
CA ASN A 53 8.75 2.77 -15.50
C ASN A 53 7.59 1.88 -15.06
N PHE A 54 7.82 0.95 -14.14
CA PHE A 54 6.77 0.12 -13.57
C PHE A 54 5.79 0.95 -12.73
N ILE A 55 6.29 1.79 -11.84
CA ILE A 55 5.44 2.60 -10.95
C ILE A 55 4.68 3.65 -11.76
N TYR A 56 5.39 4.47 -12.55
CA TYR A 56 4.80 5.61 -13.24
C TYR A 56 4.11 5.26 -14.56
N GLY A 57 4.39 4.08 -15.12
CA GLY A 57 3.71 3.58 -16.32
C GLY A 57 2.26 3.15 -16.08
N TYR A 58 1.89 2.80 -14.83
CA TYR A 58 0.49 2.57 -14.47
C TYR A 58 -0.26 3.88 -14.24
N GLY A 59 0.39 4.87 -13.65
CA GLY A 59 -0.18 6.17 -13.34
C GLY A 59 0.69 6.96 -12.38
N GLN A 60 0.31 8.20 -12.13
CA GLN A 60 0.98 9.04 -11.14
C GLN A 60 0.61 8.58 -9.72
N PRO A 61 1.55 8.12 -8.88
CA PRO A 61 1.26 7.82 -7.50
C PRO A 61 1.02 9.10 -6.70
N ILE A 62 0.08 9.06 -5.78
CA ILE A 62 -0.17 10.15 -4.82
C ILE A 62 0.65 9.99 -3.53
N TYR A 63 1.22 8.80 -3.33
CA TYR A 63 2.02 8.49 -2.16
C TYR A 63 3.08 7.44 -2.50
N ILE A 64 4.33 7.69 -2.12
CA ILE A 64 5.41 6.69 -2.10
C ILE A 64 6.21 6.87 -0.81
N SER A 65 6.40 5.78 -0.08
CA SER A 65 7.22 5.73 1.12
C SER A 65 7.87 4.37 1.25
N GLN A 66 8.91 4.27 2.04
CA GLN A 66 9.58 3.02 2.37
C GLN A 66 9.23 2.58 3.78
N THR A 67 9.07 1.27 4.00
CA THR A 67 8.92 0.72 5.35
C THR A 67 10.24 0.74 6.10
N VAL A 68 10.18 0.96 7.43
CA VAL A 68 11.34 0.95 8.32
C VAL A 68 11.64 -0.47 8.81
N ASN A 69 10.61 -1.27 9.05
CA ASN A 69 10.75 -2.64 9.54
C ASN A 69 9.63 -3.54 8.95
N PRO A 70 9.95 -4.51 8.07
CA PRO A 70 11.26 -4.64 7.41
C PRO A 70 11.57 -3.42 6.55
N LYS A 71 12.84 -3.09 6.37
CA LYS A 71 13.30 -2.04 5.47
C LYS A 71 13.20 -2.50 4.00
N GLY A 72 12.97 -1.57 3.08
CA GLY A 72 13.06 -1.81 1.64
C GLY A 72 11.74 -2.11 0.93
N ILE A 73 10.61 -2.19 1.64
CA ILE A 73 9.30 -2.30 0.98
C ILE A 73 8.81 -0.90 0.61
N LEU A 74 8.59 -0.64 -0.66
CA LEU A 74 7.94 0.57 -1.13
C LEU A 74 6.42 0.44 -1.03
N ILE A 75 5.81 1.36 -0.31
CA ILE A 75 4.37 1.52 -0.28
C ILE A 75 4.00 2.56 -1.35
N VAL A 76 3.32 2.13 -2.40
CA VAL A 76 2.88 2.99 -3.49
C VAL A 76 1.37 3.04 -3.51
N ILE A 77 0.79 4.24 -3.46
CA ILE A 77 -0.66 4.43 -3.49
C ILE A 77 -1.02 5.34 -4.65
N TYR A 78 -2.00 4.93 -5.46
CA TYR A 78 -2.53 5.68 -6.58
C TYR A 78 -3.88 6.32 -6.22
N GLU A 79 -4.26 7.38 -6.94
CA GLU A 79 -5.51 8.12 -6.73
C GLU A 79 -6.76 7.22 -6.82
N ASN A 80 -6.74 6.22 -7.70
CA ASN A 80 -7.82 5.25 -7.82
C ASN A 80 -7.93 4.28 -6.63
N GLY A 81 -7.03 4.43 -5.62
CA GLY A 81 -6.99 3.62 -4.40
C GLY A 81 -6.34 2.23 -4.58
N VAL A 82 -5.63 1.98 -5.68
CA VAL A 82 -4.71 0.83 -5.76
C VAL A 82 -3.53 1.13 -4.85
N ALA A 83 -3.21 0.20 -3.96
CA ALA A 83 -2.07 0.27 -3.06
C ALA A 83 -1.16 -0.94 -3.29
N LEU A 84 0.14 -0.70 -3.38
CA LEU A 84 1.16 -1.72 -3.57
C LEU A 84 2.07 -1.80 -2.36
N ASP A 85 2.40 -3.01 -1.96
CA ASP A 85 3.60 -3.35 -1.20
C ASP A 85 4.61 -3.88 -2.23
N LEU A 86 5.52 -3.02 -2.71
CA LEU A 86 6.47 -3.32 -3.77
C LEU A 86 7.85 -3.58 -3.19
N GLU A 87 8.35 -4.80 -3.38
CA GLU A 87 9.70 -5.20 -3.03
C GLU A 87 10.57 -5.33 -4.29
N ILE A 88 11.70 -4.63 -4.30
CA ILE A 88 12.71 -4.79 -5.34
C ILE A 88 13.67 -5.87 -4.88
N VAL A 89 13.78 -6.94 -5.66
CA VAL A 89 14.48 -8.14 -5.22
C VAL A 89 15.55 -8.58 -6.20
N LYS A 90 16.51 -9.37 -5.69
CA LYS A 90 17.42 -10.21 -6.50
C LYS A 90 17.04 -11.66 -6.24
N CYS A 91 16.81 -12.40 -7.30
CA CYS A 91 16.54 -13.83 -7.20
C CYS A 91 17.02 -14.56 -8.46
N ASP A 92 17.49 -15.80 -8.26
CA ASP A 92 17.98 -16.68 -9.32
C ASP A 92 16.88 -17.64 -9.82
N ILE A 93 15.65 -17.13 -9.97
CA ILE A 93 14.54 -17.95 -10.43
C ILE A 93 14.66 -18.13 -11.94
N GLN A 94 14.94 -19.38 -12.35
CA GLN A 94 14.91 -19.77 -13.76
C GLN A 94 13.48 -20.17 -14.13
N SER A 95 12.82 -19.35 -14.95
CA SER A 95 11.48 -19.61 -15.45
C SER A 95 11.33 -19.02 -16.85
N GLU A 96 10.64 -19.76 -17.73
CA GLU A 96 10.20 -19.23 -19.02
C GLU A 96 9.10 -18.17 -18.86
N LYS A 97 8.42 -18.15 -17.69
CA LYS A 97 7.37 -17.18 -17.37
C LYS A 97 7.99 -15.98 -16.65
N LEU A 98 7.66 -14.81 -17.10
CA LEU A 98 8.08 -13.54 -16.50
C LEU A 98 7.09 -13.00 -15.46
N PHE A 99 5.92 -13.62 -15.32
CA PHE A 99 4.95 -13.33 -14.28
C PHE A 99 4.59 -14.60 -13.51
N LEU A 100 4.85 -14.61 -12.20
CA LEU A 100 4.73 -15.78 -11.34
C LEU A 100 3.89 -15.46 -10.10
N LEU A 101 3.29 -16.49 -9.51
CA LEU A 101 2.72 -16.42 -8.16
C LEU A 101 3.78 -16.85 -7.14
N LYS A 102 3.91 -16.07 -6.06
CA LYS A 102 4.85 -16.37 -4.97
C LYS A 102 4.48 -17.67 -4.27
N ASN A 103 5.47 -18.52 -4.08
CA ASN A 103 5.37 -19.73 -3.27
C ASN A 103 6.48 -19.77 -2.21
N SER A 104 6.41 -20.72 -1.27
CA SER A 104 7.33 -20.86 -0.14
C SER A 104 8.78 -21.21 -0.52
N ASN A 105 9.01 -21.71 -1.73
CA ASN A 105 10.33 -22.14 -2.19
C ASN A 105 11.13 -21.01 -2.86
N MET A 106 10.49 -19.87 -3.11
CA MET A 106 11.15 -18.72 -3.75
C MET A 106 12.00 -17.97 -2.73
N LYS A 107 13.33 -18.02 -2.92
CA LYS A 107 14.29 -17.21 -2.16
C LYS A 107 14.52 -15.90 -2.91
N MET A 108 14.41 -14.80 -2.21
CA MET A 108 14.55 -13.45 -2.75
C MET A 108 15.25 -12.58 -1.72
N ASP A 109 16.24 -11.81 -2.17
CA ASP A 109 16.96 -10.84 -1.34
C ASP A 109 16.48 -9.44 -1.72
N ILE A 110 16.09 -8.63 -0.72
CA ILE A 110 15.59 -7.27 -0.94
C ILE A 110 16.76 -6.35 -1.33
N ASN A 111 16.56 -5.54 -2.36
CA ASN A 111 17.47 -4.49 -2.77
C ASN A 111 17.02 -3.14 -2.19
N GLU A 112 17.44 -2.87 -0.94
CA GLU A 112 17.03 -1.67 -0.19
C GLU A 112 17.52 -0.37 -0.84
N ASP A 113 18.72 -0.38 -1.43
CA ASP A 113 19.36 0.82 -1.99
C ASP A 113 18.54 1.42 -3.13
N ILE A 114 17.96 0.57 -3.99
CA ILE A 114 17.08 1.05 -5.07
C ILE A 114 15.78 1.60 -4.49
N ALA A 115 15.19 0.94 -3.49
CA ALA A 115 13.95 1.39 -2.88
C ALA A 115 14.06 2.80 -2.30
N GLU A 116 15.19 3.15 -1.68
CA GLU A 116 15.42 4.49 -1.11
C GLU A 116 15.34 5.62 -2.14
N THR A 117 15.64 5.36 -3.41
CA THR A 117 15.61 6.37 -4.48
C THR A 117 14.19 6.86 -4.82
N PHE A 118 13.14 6.13 -4.41
CA PHE A 118 11.75 6.43 -4.75
C PHE A 118 10.97 7.12 -3.64
N VAL A 119 11.54 7.31 -2.46
CA VAL A 119 10.84 7.94 -1.33
C VAL A 119 10.61 9.43 -1.60
N LEU A 120 9.33 9.84 -1.65
CA LEU A 120 8.95 11.23 -1.94
C LEU A 120 9.21 12.18 -0.77
N SER A 121 9.09 11.69 0.48
CA SER A 121 9.28 12.49 1.68
C SER A 121 9.75 11.65 2.87
N GLN A 122 10.63 12.21 3.67
CA GLN A 122 11.06 11.69 4.97
C GLN A 122 10.29 12.32 6.14
N ASP A 123 9.30 13.18 5.87
CA ASP A 123 8.49 13.84 6.89
C ASP A 123 7.69 12.80 7.70
N LYS A 124 7.73 12.93 9.03
CA LYS A 124 7.00 12.05 9.94
C LYS A 124 5.49 12.10 9.69
N MET A 125 4.94 13.31 9.41
CA MET A 125 3.50 13.46 9.14
C MET A 125 3.10 12.82 7.82
N TYR A 126 3.99 12.83 6.83
CA TYR A 126 3.78 12.09 5.59
C TYR A 126 3.69 10.57 5.84
N SER A 127 4.55 10.03 6.72
CA SER A 127 4.48 8.62 7.12
C SER A 127 3.20 8.28 7.91
N VAL A 128 2.70 9.23 8.72
CA VAL A 128 1.42 9.07 9.44
C VAL A 128 0.23 8.98 8.48
N ALA A 129 0.25 9.72 7.37
CA ALA A 129 -0.79 9.61 6.35
C ALA A 129 -0.97 8.18 5.84
N ARG A 130 0.12 7.44 5.62
CA ARG A 130 0.06 6.01 5.27
C ARG A 130 -0.63 5.17 6.34
N LEU A 131 -0.41 5.48 7.61
CA LEU A 131 -1.04 4.74 8.70
C LEU A 131 -2.57 4.90 8.67
N PHE A 132 -3.09 6.09 8.32
CA PHE A 132 -4.54 6.27 8.12
C PHE A 132 -5.06 5.36 7.01
N HIS A 133 -4.41 5.33 5.86
CA HIS A 133 -4.79 4.42 4.78
C HIS A 133 -4.74 2.97 5.25
N ARG A 134 -3.65 2.55 5.89
CA ARG A 134 -3.49 1.19 6.42
C ARG A 134 -4.58 0.84 7.43
N SER A 135 -4.88 1.73 8.38
CA SER A 135 -5.90 1.52 9.40
C SER A 135 -7.25 1.20 8.77
N ILE A 136 -7.70 2.04 7.84
CA ILE A 136 -9.04 1.91 7.26
C ILE A 136 -9.15 0.71 6.32
N ILE A 137 -8.15 0.41 5.50
CA ILE A 137 -8.20 -0.76 4.62
C ILE A 137 -8.13 -2.08 5.39
N LYS A 138 -7.39 -2.15 6.51
CA LYS A 138 -7.38 -3.34 7.38
C LYS A 138 -8.73 -3.53 8.04
N TYR A 139 -9.35 -2.47 8.54
CA TYR A 139 -10.70 -2.53 9.11
C TYR A 139 -11.74 -2.97 8.06
N LEU A 140 -11.76 -2.36 6.88
CA LEU A 140 -12.65 -2.70 5.77
C LEU A 140 -12.45 -4.14 5.25
N SER A 141 -11.23 -4.68 5.31
CA SER A 141 -10.92 -6.06 4.91
C SER A 141 -11.26 -7.11 5.98
N GLY A 142 -11.93 -6.73 7.09
CA GLY A 142 -12.31 -7.62 8.18
C GLY A 142 -11.21 -7.90 9.21
N LYS A 143 -10.06 -7.20 9.13
CA LYS A 143 -8.97 -7.22 10.12
C LYS A 143 -9.16 -6.07 11.13
N GLU A 144 -10.33 -6.06 11.79
CA GLU A 144 -10.79 -4.93 12.60
C GLU A 144 -9.82 -4.57 13.73
N GLU A 145 -9.34 -5.56 14.48
CA GLU A 145 -8.38 -5.35 15.58
C GLU A 145 -7.09 -4.66 15.09
N THR A 146 -6.60 -5.06 13.90
CA THR A 146 -5.43 -4.41 13.30
C THR A 146 -5.74 -2.96 12.92
N GLY A 147 -6.90 -2.71 12.31
CA GLY A 147 -7.34 -1.35 11.97
C GLY A 147 -7.43 -0.44 13.19
N ILE A 148 -8.04 -0.93 14.28
CA ILE A 148 -8.16 -0.23 15.55
C ILE A 148 -6.77 0.05 16.17
N SER A 149 -5.90 -0.96 16.22
CA SER A 149 -4.55 -0.83 16.78
C SER A 149 -3.74 0.26 16.07
N VAL A 150 -3.78 0.28 14.73
CA VAL A 150 -3.10 1.31 13.93
C VAL A 150 -3.71 2.70 14.17
N LEU A 151 -5.04 2.81 14.32
CA LEU A 151 -5.66 4.10 14.61
C LEU A 151 -5.28 4.64 15.99
N LYS A 152 -5.17 3.77 17.00
CA LYS A 152 -4.67 4.14 18.34
C LYS A 152 -3.20 4.59 18.28
N GLU A 153 -2.37 3.91 17.48
CA GLU A 153 -0.99 4.35 17.24
C GLU A 153 -0.95 5.76 16.65
N ILE A 154 -1.76 6.04 15.62
CA ILE A 154 -1.87 7.38 15.02
C ILE A 154 -2.26 8.40 16.08
N SER A 155 -3.30 8.14 16.87
CA SER A 155 -3.77 9.07 17.90
C SER A 155 -2.68 9.43 18.90
N GLY A 156 -1.85 8.45 19.28
CA GLY A 156 -0.67 8.68 20.13
C GLY A 156 0.41 9.54 19.46
N ILE A 157 0.67 9.29 18.15
CA ILE A 157 1.69 10.05 17.40
C ILE A 157 1.32 11.54 17.27
N ILE A 158 0.04 11.84 17.00
CA ILE A 158 -0.43 13.22 16.78
C ILE A 158 -0.99 13.86 18.07
N ASN A 159 -0.91 13.16 19.19
CA ASN A 159 -1.36 13.61 20.50
C ASN A 159 -2.86 14.02 20.53
N THR A 160 -3.71 13.17 19.94
CA THR A 160 -5.18 13.31 20.00
C THR A 160 -5.80 12.16 20.78
N VAL A 161 -7.08 12.31 21.16
CA VAL A 161 -7.78 11.34 22.00
C VAL A 161 -8.44 10.26 21.13
N TYR A 162 -8.17 8.99 21.46
CA TYR A 162 -8.97 7.85 21.03
C TYR A 162 -9.99 7.52 22.12
N GLU A 163 -11.28 7.57 21.80
CA GLU A 163 -12.37 7.31 22.75
C GLU A 163 -12.76 5.82 22.74
N GLU A 164 -12.38 5.08 23.78
CA GLU A 164 -12.63 3.61 23.89
C GLU A 164 -14.15 3.25 23.91
N ASN A 165 -15.01 4.17 24.31
CA ASN A 165 -16.46 3.98 24.34
C ASN A 165 -17.17 4.34 23.03
N LYS A 166 -16.42 4.78 22.01
CA LYS A 166 -16.94 5.10 20.68
C LYS A 166 -16.52 4.05 19.66
N ASN A 167 -17.32 3.91 18.61
CA ASN A 167 -17.01 3.00 17.52
C ASN A 167 -15.82 3.49 16.68
N TYR A 168 -15.31 2.59 15.82
CA TYR A 168 -14.16 2.88 14.95
C TYR A 168 -14.42 4.06 14.00
N ILE A 169 -15.63 4.15 13.42
CA ILE A 169 -15.99 5.21 12.45
C ILE A 169 -15.87 6.59 13.09
N PHE A 170 -16.41 6.74 14.29
CA PHE A 170 -16.31 7.99 15.07
C PHE A 170 -14.86 8.35 15.33
N ASN A 171 -14.07 7.42 15.88
CA ASN A 171 -12.67 7.65 16.20
C ASN A 171 -11.84 7.98 14.95
N TYR A 172 -12.05 7.23 13.85
CA TYR A 172 -11.37 7.50 12.60
C TYR A 172 -11.62 8.93 12.09
N GLY A 173 -12.88 9.35 12.08
CA GLY A 173 -13.26 10.70 11.67
C GLY A 173 -12.68 11.80 12.55
N THR A 174 -12.66 11.61 13.86
CA THR A 174 -12.09 12.58 14.83
C THR A 174 -10.57 12.69 14.67
N VAL A 175 -9.86 11.56 14.66
CA VAL A 175 -8.41 11.51 14.56
C VAL A 175 -7.94 12.05 13.19
N LEU A 176 -8.65 11.73 12.10
CA LEU A 176 -8.35 12.27 10.77
C LEU A 176 -8.51 13.79 10.71
N LYS A 177 -9.62 14.31 11.26
CA LYS A 177 -9.86 15.78 11.32
C LYS A 177 -8.78 16.52 12.10
N ASP A 178 -8.29 15.94 13.20
CA ASP A 178 -7.20 16.55 13.97
C ASP A 178 -5.86 16.48 13.24
N PHE A 179 -5.60 15.38 12.52
CA PHE A 179 -4.43 15.25 11.67
C PHE A 179 -4.41 16.29 10.54
N GLU A 180 -5.54 16.54 9.90
CA GLU A 180 -5.66 17.54 8.82
C GLU A 180 -5.35 18.97 9.28
N LYS A 181 -5.49 19.29 10.56
CA LYS A 181 -5.13 20.59 11.12
C LYS A 181 -3.62 20.82 11.21
N ILE A 182 -2.85 19.73 11.32
CA ILE A 182 -1.41 19.76 11.57
C ILE A 182 -0.57 19.27 10.39
N SER A 183 -1.19 18.78 9.32
CA SER A 183 -0.52 18.22 8.16
C SER A 183 -0.98 18.85 6.85
N LEU A 184 -0.01 19.01 5.93
CA LEU A 184 -0.27 19.48 4.55
C LEU A 184 -0.32 18.26 3.61
N LEU A 185 -1.42 17.51 3.65
CA LEU A 185 -1.62 16.41 2.71
C LEU A 185 -2.05 16.96 1.33
N PRO A 186 -1.55 16.34 0.23
CA PRO A 186 -2.10 16.58 -1.10
C PRO A 186 -3.62 16.34 -1.15
N GLN A 187 -4.33 17.12 -1.95
CA GLN A 187 -5.78 17.02 -2.03
C GLN A 187 -6.25 15.64 -2.51
N GLU A 188 -5.53 15.04 -3.43
CA GLU A 188 -5.80 13.70 -3.96
C GLU A 188 -5.75 12.65 -2.86
N TYR A 189 -4.81 12.78 -1.92
CA TYR A 189 -4.71 11.87 -0.78
C TYR A 189 -5.87 12.06 0.21
N LYS A 190 -6.25 13.31 0.49
CA LYS A 190 -7.44 13.61 1.32
C LYS A 190 -8.71 13.01 0.70
N ASN A 191 -8.89 13.18 -0.61
CA ASN A 191 -10.02 12.61 -1.34
C ASN A 191 -10.07 11.09 -1.22
N LEU A 192 -8.91 10.42 -1.30
CA LEU A 192 -8.83 8.97 -1.12
C LEU A 192 -9.26 8.55 0.30
N LEU A 193 -8.76 9.21 1.35
CA LEU A 193 -9.11 8.89 2.74
C LEU A 193 -10.61 9.13 3.01
N GLU A 194 -11.19 10.21 2.51
CA GLU A 194 -12.63 10.46 2.62
C GLU A 194 -13.47 9.44 1.83
N SER A 195 -13.02 9.03 0.65
CA SER A 195 -13.70 7.97 -0.12
C SER A 195 -13.73 6.64 0.65
N LEU A 196 -12.61 6.26 1.27
CA LEU A 196 -12.52 5.05 2.10
C LEU A 196 -13.39 5.16 3.36
N LYS A 197 -13.45 6.33 3.98
CA LYS A 197 -14.33 6.59 5.12
C LYS A 197 -15.81 6.47 4.74
N ASN A 198 -16.20 6.96 3.56
CA ASN A 198 -17.57 6.79 3.05
C ASN A 198 -17.89 5.32 2.78
N ALA A 199 -16.96 4.54 2.23
CA ALA A 199 -17.13 3.09 2.06
C ALA A 199 -17.29 2.38 3.41
N LEU A 200 -16.57 2.83 4.44
CA LEU A 200 -16.71 2.33 5.80
C LEU A 200 -18.12 2.61 6.37
N ILE A 201 -18.62 3.83 6.20
CA ILE A 201 -19.96 4.21 6.65
C ILE A 201 -21.00 3.31 5.98
N VAL A 202 -20.97 3.19 4.65
CA VAL A 202 -21.91 2.32 3.91
C VAL A 202 -21.87 0.88 4.43
N LYS A 203 -20.70 0.30 4.62
CA LYS A 203 -20.53 -1.10 5.03
C LYS A 203 -21.10 -1.40 6.43
N TYR A 204 -21.13 -0.43 7.33
CA TYR A 204 -21.52 -0.65 8.74
C TYR A 204 -22.84 0.08 9.15
N THR A 205 -23.53 0.74 8.21
CA THR A 205 -24.86 1.33 8.44
C THR A 205 -25.98 0.59 7.70
N ASP A 206 -25.66 -0.30 6.78
CA ASP A 206 -26.55 -1.28 6.14
C ASP A 206 -26.57 -2.60 6.96
#